data_8d99f9ed7dc7be8b8dd24e15149a562a
#
_entry.id   8d99f9ed7dc7be8b8dd24e15149a562a
#
_cell.length_a   1.000
_cell.length_b   1.000
_cell.length_c   1.000
_cell.angle_alpha   90.00
_cell.angle_beta   90.00
_cell.angle_gamma   90.00
#
_symmetry.space_group_name_H-M   'P 1'
#
loop_
_entity.id
_entity.type
_entity.pdbx_description
1 polymer ?
#
loop_
_entity_poly.entity_id
_entity_poly.type
_entity_poly.pdbx_seq_one_letter_code
_entity_poly.pdbx_strand_id
1 'polypeptide(L)'
;FHNRIAAEIRLPEAIDRKLLCPFQYFGVTDTVDLDQLRWSRGGYDKGELSKIYTLSGAIADRRADLVVRALLKYITDIDEVKGLGFCVSIEHAAFMCRYFNEHGIPSIYLTGQSPDVERSAAKQRLVAGEVRFIFVVDIYNEGVDIPEVNTVLFLRPTESLTIFLQQLGRGLRL
;
A
#
# COMPACT_ATOMS: atom_id res chain seq x y z
N PHE A 1 -32.25 -0.28 0.78
CA PHE A 1 -32.17 -1.44 -0.12
C PHE A 1 -32.38 -2.68 0.70
N HIS A 2 -33.54 -3.31 0.59
CA HIS A 2 -33.93 -4.53 1.31
C HIS A 2 -33.04 -5.71 0.88
N ASN A 3 -31.85 -5.88 1.42
CA ASN A 3 -30.97 -7.07 1.34
C ASN A 3 -30.99 -7.85 -0.01
N ARG A 4 -31.30 -7.17 -1.12
CA ARG A 4 -31.27 -7.72 -2.47
C ARG A 4 -30.03 -7.19 -3.18
N ILE A 5 -29.11 -8.10 -3.52
CA ILE A 5 -27.98 -7.83 -4.39
C ILE A 5 -28.54 -7.49 -5.77
N ALA A 6 -28.35 -6.26 -6.23
CA ALA A 6 -28.84 -5.81 -7.55
C ALA A 6 -27.97 -6.37 -8.70
N ALA A 7 -26.66 -6.52 -8.46
CA ALA A 7 -25.72 -7.18 -9.36
C ALA A 7 -24.50 -7.64 -8.55
N GLU A 8 -23.93 -8.79 -8.89
CA GLU A 8 -22.68 -9.32 -8.33
C GLU A 8 -21.76 -9.63 -9.51
N ILE A 9 -20.58 -8.99 -9.52
CA ILE A 9 -19.50 -9.30 -10.46
C ILE A 9 -18.28 -9.69 -9.61
N ARG A 10 -17.78 -10.91 -9.78
CA ARG A 10 -16.58 -11.38 -9.08
C ARG A 10 -15.33 -10.89 -9.76
N LEU A 11 -14.23 -10.77 -9.00
CA LEU A 11 -12.96 -10.24 -9.49
C LEU A 11 -12.46 -10.92 -10.77
N PRO A 12 -12.46 -12.26 -10.92
CA PRO A 12 -12.08 -12.91 -12.18
C PRO A 12 -12.97 -12.47 -13.36
N GLU A 13 -14.29 -12.42 -13.15
CA GLU A 13 -15.24 -12.02 -14.16
C GLU A 13 -15.07 -10.53 -14.57
N ALA A 14 -14.74 -9.67 -13.62
CA ALA A 14 -14.44 -8.26 -13.90
C ALA A 14 -13.19 -8.09 -14.78
N ILE A 15 -12.16 -8.92 -14.55
CA ILE A 15 -10.95 -8.97 -15.38
C ILE A 15 -11.26 -9.52 -16.77
N ASP A 16 -11.99 -10.63 -16.86
CA ASP A 16 -12.37 -11.26 -18.15
C ASP A 16 -13.20 -10.32 -19.00
N ARG A 17 -14.09 -9.54 -18.37
CA ARG A 17 -14.91 -8.50 -19.04
C ARG A 17 -14.13 -7.22 -19.34
N LYS A 18 -12.84 -7.16 -19.05
CA LYS A 18 -11.99 -5.96 -19.22
C LYS A 18 -12.52 -4.72 -18.46
N LEU A 19 -13.16 -4.93 -17.33
CA LEU A 19 -13.54 -3.86 -16.40
C LEU A 19 -12.42 -3.51 -15.44
N LEU A 20 -11.47 -4.43 -15.26
CA LEU A 20 -10.26 -4.30 -14.43
C LEU A 20 -9.08 -4.89 -15.19
N CYS A 21 -7.89 -4.31 -14.97
CA CYS A 21 -6.67 -4.85 -15.57
C CYS A 21 -6.24 -6.16 -14.85
N PRO A 22 -5.59 -7.10 -15.55
CA PRO A 22 -4.94 -8.23 -14.93
C PRO A 22 -3.87 -7.78 -13.94
N PHE A 23 -3.67 -8.52 -12.85
CA PHE A 23 -2.64 -8.25 -11.87
C PHE A 23 -1.94 -9.52 -11.42
N GLN A 24 -0.72 -9.37 -10.90
CA GLN A 24 0.03 -10.41 -10.24
C GLN A 24 0.08 -10.11 -8.74
N TYR A 25 -0.17 -11.13 -7.93
CA TYR A 25 -0.11 -11.02 -6.47
C TYR A 25 1.04 -11.86 -5.93
N PHE A 26 1.89 -11.24 -5.12
CA PHE A 26 3.03 -11.88 -4.48
C PHE A 26 2.88 -11.77 -2.96
N GLY A 27 2.70 -12.92 -2.30
CA GLY A 27 2.78 -13.01 -0.85
C GLY A 27 4.22 -13.11 -0.39
N VAL A 28 4.64 -12.19 0.47
CA VAL A 28 5.98 -12.21 1.09
C VAL A 28 5.82 -12.56 2.55
N THR A 29 6.46 -13.65 2.99
CA THR A 29 6.42 -14.06 4.39
C THR A 29 7.21 -13.07 5.24
N ASP A 30 6.53 -12.42 6.18
CA ASP A 30 7.15 -11.55 7.18
C ASP A 30 7.79 -12.42 8.28
N THR A 31 8.93 -11.99 8.78
CA THR A 31 9.64 -12.64 9.89
C THR A 31 9.22 -12.07 11.26
N VAL A 32 8.32 -11.09 11.25
CA VAL A 32 7.79 -10.48 12.48
C VAL A 32 6.74 -11.42 13.07
N ASP A 33 7.01 -11.89 14.31
CA ASP A 33 6.04 -12.65 15.08
C ASP A 33 4.93 -11.72 15.60
N LEU A 34 3.74 -11.89 15.05
CA LEU A 34 2.55 -11.13 15.44
C LEU A 34 1.73 -11.83 16.55
N ASP A 35 2.11 -13.05 16.96
CA ASP A 35 1.36 -13.85 17.94
C ASP A 35 1.32 -13.19 19.33
N GLN A 36 2.27 -12.31 19.62
CA GLN A 36 2.34 -11.57 20.88
C GLN A 36 1.51 -10.27 20.87
N LEU A 37 0.95 -9.88 19.73
CA LEU A 37 0.14 -8.67 19.62
C LEU A 37 -1.30 -8.89 20.05
N ARG A 38 -1.87 -7.90 20.70
CA ARG A 38 -3.28 -7.93 21.11
C ARG A 38 -4.18 -7.91 19.89
N TRP A 39 -4.97 -8.96 19.77
CA TRP A 39 -6.08 -9.01 18.83
C TRP A 39 -7.35 -8.54 19.52
N SER A 40 -7.95 -7.43 19.10
CA SER A 40 -9.19 -6.92 19.65
C SER A 40 -10.09 -6.35 18.56
N ARG A 41 -11.40 -6.54 18.69
CA ARG A 41 -12.43 -6.01 17.79
C ARG A 41 -12.22 -6.32 16.30
N GLY A 42 -11.61 -7.48 15.99
CA GLY A 42 -11.37 -7.91 14.61
C GLY A 42 -10.07 -7.39 13.99
N GLY A 43 -9.11 -6.94 14.79
CA GLY A 43 -7.81 -6.47 14.31
C GLY A 43 -6.70 -6.40 15.34
N TYR A 44 -5.48 -6.19 14.88
CA TYR A 44 -4.33 -5.90 15.74
C TYR A 44 -4.35 -4.46 16.24
N ASP A 45 -3.83 -4.23 17.44
CA ASP A 45 -3.65 -2.87 17.95
C ASP A 45 -2.68 -2.08 17.05
N LYS A 46 -3.18 -0.99 16.46
CA LYS A 46 -2.40 -0.16 15.53
C LYS A 46 -1.17 0.47 16.17
N GLY A 47 -1.25 0.80 17.45
CA GLY A 47 -0.13 1.38 18.19
C GLY A 47 0.98 0.36 18.46
N GLU A 48 0.63 -0.87 18.80
CA GLU A 48 1.58 -1.96 18.97
C GLU A 48 2.24 -2.33 17.64
N LEU A 49 1.46 -2.46 16.57
CA LEU A 49 1.98 -2.69 15.22
C LEU A 49 2.91 -1.57 14.76
N SER A 50 2.53 -0.30 14.97
CA SER A 50 3.38 0.83 14.63
C SER A 50 4.72 0.77 15.33
N LYS A 51 4.74 0.46 16.64
CA LYS A 51 5.99 0.32 17.40
C LYS A 51 6.91 -0.76 16.83
N ILE A 52 6.37 -1.93 16.48
CA ILE A 52 7.16 -3.01 15.88
C ILE A 52 7.74 -2.58 14.54
N TYR A 53 6.95 -1.89 13.72
CA TYR A 53 7.33 -1.52 12.36
C TYR A 53 8.22 -0.26 12.28
N THR A 54 8.37 0.49 13.37
CA THR A 54 9.12 1.76 13.36
C THR A 54 10.19 1.87 14.44
N LEU A 55 9.93 1.36 15.64
CA LEU A 55 10.80 1.61 16.82
C LEU A 55 11.77 0.47 17.14
N SER A 56 11.53 -0.71 16.61
CA SER A 56 12.35 -1.89 16.92
C SER A 56 13.70 -1.93 16.19
N GLY A 57 14.20 -0.82 15.68
CA GLY A 57 15.51 -0.70 15.03
C GLY A 57 15.78 -1.82 14.02
N ALA A 58 16.62 -2.79 14.41
CA ALA A 58 17.00 -3.89 13.51
C ALA A 58 15.83 -4.74 12.97
N ILE A 59 14.69 -4.82 13.65
CA ILE A 59 13.51 -5.54 13.16
C ILE A 59 12.82 -4.74 12.06
N ALA A 60 12.62 -3.43 12.29
CA ALA A 60 12.02 -2.53 11.32
C ALA A 60 12.87 -2.47 10.03
N ASP A 61 14.21 -2.35 10.18
CA ASP A 61 15.14 -2.33 9.05
C ASP A 61 15.13 -3.64 8.26
N ARG A 62 15.14 -4.80 8.92
CA ARG A 62 15.07 -6.11 8.26
C ARG A 62 13.78 -6.28 7.47
N ARG A 63 12.66 -5.78 8.03
CA ARG A 63 11.38 -5.83 7.37
C ARG A 63 11.34 -4.92 6.14
N ALA A 64 11.85 -3.70 6.26
CA ALA A 64 11.95 -2.78 5.12
C ALA A 64 12.88 -3.33 4.03
N ASP A 65 14.02 -3.94 4.41
CA ASP A 65 14.92 -4.63 3.49
C ASP A 65 14.23 -5.81 2.76
N LEU A 66 13.44 -6.61 3.49
CA LEU A 66 12.63 -7.67 2.88
C LEU A 66 11.67 -7.12 1.83
N VAL A 67 11.00 -6.00 2.12
CA VAL A 67 10.07 -5.34 1.18
C VAL A 67 10.82 -4.86 -0.06
N VAL A 68 11.97 -4.18 0.10
CA VAL A 68 12.77 -3.68 -1.02
C VAL A 68 13.30 -4.82 -1.88
N ARG A 69 13.83 -5.88 -1.26
CA ARG A 69 14.30 -7.07 -1.99
C ARG A 69 13.18 -7.78 -2.73
N ALA A 70 12.01 -7.93 -2.11
CA ALA A 70 10.86 -8.53 -2.77
C ALA A 70 10.40 -7.66 -3.95
N LEU A 71 10.32 -6.36 -3.77
CA LEU A 71 10.01 -5.42 -4.84
C LEU A 71 10.97 -5.60 -6.02
N LEU A 72 12.28 -5.49 -5.79
CA LEU A 72 13.31 -5.62 -6.84
C LEU A 72 13.34 -7.01 -7.49
N LYS A 73 12.88 -8.06 -6.80
CA LYS A 73 12.76 -9.41 -7.36
C LYS A 73 11.61 -9.54 -8.35
N TYR A 74 10.48 -8.88 -8.08
CA TYR A 74 9.24 -9.11 -8.83
C TYR A 74 8.94 -8.04 -9.86
N ILE A 75 9.56 -6.87 -9.79
CA ILE A 75 9.44 -5.84 -10.81
C ILE A 75 10.51 -6.02 -11.89
N THR A 76 10.18 -5.63 -13.12
CA THR A 76 11.12 -5.69 -14.24
C THR A 76 12.02 -4.46 -14.27
N ASP A 77 11.46 -3.28 -14.03
CA ASP A 77 12.18 -2.01 -14.06
C ASP A 77 11.64 -1.09 -12.95
N ILE A 78 12.53 -0.68 -12.05
CA ILE A 78 12.18 0.22 -10.95
C ILE A 78 11.82 1.62 -11.46
N ASP A 79 12.39 2.02 -12.60
CA ASP A 79 12.14 3.33 -13.18
C ASP A 79 10.75 3.47 -13.80
N GLU A 80 10.08 2.37 -14.10
CA GLU A 80 8.71 2.33 -14.58
C GLU A 80 7.68 2.18 -13.45
N VAL A 81 8.13 2.03 -12.19
CA VAL A 81 7.22 1.86 -11.06
C VAL A 81 6.51 3.17 -10.72
N LYS A 82 5.19 3.06 -10.58
CA LYS A 82 4.29 4.05 -10.01
C LYS A 82 3.53 3.39 -8.87
N GLY A 83 4.09 3.51 -7.68
CA GLY A 83 3.73 2.68 -6.53
C GLY A 83 2.93 3.40 -5.45
N LEU A 84 2.00 2.67 -4.81
CA LEU A 84 1.36 3.06 -3.56
C LEU A 84 1.74 2.08 -2.46
N GLY A 85 2.13 2.59 -1.29
CA GLY A 85 2.40 1.79 -0.09
C GLY A 85 1.42 2.09 1.03
N PHE A 86 0.59 1.12 1.42
CA PHE A 86 -0.38 1.25 2.51
C PHE A 86 0.25 0.89 3.84
N CYS A 87 0.43 1.88 4.72
CA CYS A 87 1.10 1.76 6.01
C CYS A 87 0.12 1.73 7.18
N VAL A 88 0.60 1.25 8.34
CA VAL A 88 -0.18 1.14 9.59
C VAL A 88 -0.40 2.50 10.24
N SER A 89 0.63 3.35 10.23
CA SER A 89 0.65 4.65 10.90
C SER A 89 1.48 5.66 10.12
N ILE A 90 1.38 6.94 10.52
CA ILE A 90 2.15 8.03 9.93
C ILE A 90 3.66 7.80 10.11
N GLU A 91 4.07 7.34 11.29
CA GLU A 91 5.46 7.03 11.60
C GLU A 91 5.97 5.90 10.71
N HIS A 92 5.14 4.87 10.45
CA HIS A 92 5.48 3.79 9.54
C HIS A 92 5.61 4.30 8.10
N ALA A 93 4.72 5.17 7.62
CA ALA A 93 4.83 5.75 6.29
C ALA A 93 6.08 6.62 6.14
N ALA A 94 6.40 7.44 7.14
CA ALA A 94 7.61 8.25 7.17
C ALA A 94 8.88 7.39 7.20
N PHE A 95 8.88 6.30 8.00
CA PHE A 95 9.99 5.33 8.07
C PHE A 95 10.23 4.67 6.71
N MET A 96 9.19 4.11 6.08
CA MET A 96 9.30 3.46 4.77
C MET A 96 9.74 4.43 3.69
N CYS A 97 9.20 5.66 3.70
CA CYS A 97 9.60 6.72 2.78
C CYS A 97 11.10 7.02 2.91
N ARG A 98 11.62 7.22 4.12
CA ARG A 98 13.04 7.45 4.37
C ARG A 98 13.87 6.26 3.90
N TYR A 99 13.49 5.04 4.30
CA TYR A 99 14.21 3.81 3.95
C TYR A 99 14.33 3.63 2.43
N PHE A 100 13.24 3.85 1.69
CA PHE A 100 13.24 3.76 0.23
C PHE A 100 14.16 4.81 -0.41
N ASN A 101 14.11 6.06 0.06
CA ASN A 101 14.99 7.13 -0.42
C ASN A 101 16.47 6.81 -0.16
N GLU A 102 16.83 6.27 1.01
CA GLU A 102 18.19 5.84 1.36
C GLU A 102 18.68 4.69 0.46
N HIS A 103 17.75 3.91 -0.11
CA HIS A 103 18.06 2.82 -1.04
C HIS A 103 17.88 3.21 -2.52
N GLY A 104 17.85 4.51 -2.82
CA GLY A 104 17.80 5.01 -4.21
C GLY A 104 16.44 4.86 -4.88
N ILE A 105 15.36 4.65 -4.13
CA ILE A 105 13.98 4.59 -4.63
C ILE A 105 13.25 5.87 -4.19
N PRO A 106 13.21 6.93 -5.05
CA PRO A 106 12.61 8.20 -4.70
C PRO A 106 11.16 8.05 -4.24
N SER A 107 10.87 8.50 -3.03
CA SER A 107 9.57 8.27 -2.40
C SER A 107 9.14 9.48 -1.55
N ILE A 108 7.84 9.61 -1.38
CA ILE A 108 7.22 10.58 -0.48
C ILE A 108 6.16 9.88 0.37
N TYR A 109 5.69 10.51 1.43
CA TYR A 109 4.54 10.03 2.18
C TYR A 109 3.49 11.13 2.35
N LEU A 110 2.24 10.73 2.47
CA LEU A 110 1.11 11.61 2.70
C LEU A 110 0.31 11.14 3.92
N THR A 111 -0.29 12.11 4.61
CA THR A 111 -1.11 11.88 5.79
C THR A 111 -2.54 12.37 5.57
N GLY A 112 -3.49 11.99 6.43
CA GLY A 112 -4.86 12.50 6.40
C GLY A 112 -4.94 14.04 6.53
N GLN A 113 -3.89 14.67 7.06
CA GLN A 113 -3.77 16.11 7.23
C GLN A 113 -3.06 16.81 6.07
N SER A 114 -2.51 16.05 5.10
CA SER A 114 -1.86 16.64 3.93
C SER A 114 -2.88 17.45 3.11
N PRO A 115 -2.59 18.74 2.81
CA PRO A 115 -3.46 19.58 2.02
C PRO A 115 -3.71 19.01 0.61
N ASP A 116 -4.83 19.37 -0.01
CA ASP A 116 -5.17 18.89 -1.38
C ASP A 116 -4.13 19.33 -2.42
N VAL A 117 -3.51 20.47 -2.23
CA VAL A 117 -2.42 20.96 -3.10
C VAL A 117 -1.22 20.02 -3.04
N GLU A 118 -0.83 19.57 -1.83
CA GLU A 118 0.26 18.62 -1.63
C GLU A 118 -0.07 17.25 -2.22
N ARG A 119 -1.31 16.76 -2.03
CA ARG A 119 -1.78 15.49 -2.62
C ARG A 119 -1.76 15.54 -4.14
N SER A 120 -2.19 16.66 -4.73
CA SER A 120 -2.18 16.87 -6.18
C SER A 120 -0.75 16.94 -6.73
N ALA A 121 0.15 17.64 -6.05
CA ALA A 121 1.56 17.70 -6.41
C ALA A 121 2.23 16.32 -6.31
N ALA A 122 1.94 15.55 -5.26
CA ALA A 122 2.43 14.18 -5.09
C ALA A 122 2.01 13.27 -6.25
N LYS A 123 0.74 13.37 -6.67
CA LYS A 123 0.24 12.64 -7.85
C LYS A 123 1.01 13.02 -9.11
N GLN A 124 1.18 14.31 -9.39
CA GLN A 124 1.91 14.79 -10.57
C GLN A 124 3.35 14.27 -10.57
N ARG A 125 4.04 14.31 -9.43
CA ARG A 125 5.41 13.80 -9.29
C ARG A 125 5.51 12.30 -9.51
N LEU A 126 4.51 11.51 -9.05
CA LEU A 126 4.45 10.08 -9.30
C LEU A 126 4.25 9.78 -10.80
N VAL A 127 3.31 10.48 -11.43
CA VAL A 127 3.02 10.31 -12.87
C VAL A 127 4.22 10.71 -13.72
N ALA A 128 4.89 11.82 -13.36
CA ALA A 128 6.12 12.29 -14.03
C ALA A 128 7.33 11.39 -13.80
N GLY A 129 7.26 10.45 -12.85
CA GLY A 129 8.37 9.58 -12.48
C GLY A 129 9.46 10.27 -11.66
N GLU A 130 9.18 11.42 -11.05
CA GLU A 130 10.09 12.08 -10.10
C GLU A 130 10.16 11.34 -8.77
N VAL A 131 9.09 10.65 -8.41
CA VAL A 131 9.02 9.69 -7.29
C VAL A 131 8.47 8.37 -7.79
N ARG A 132 8.88 7.26 -7.13
CA ARG A 132 8.45 5.89 -7.46
C ARG A 132 7.35 5.41 -6.55
N PHE A 133 7.32 5.88 -5.29
CA PHE A 133 6.32 5.48 -4.31
C PHE A 133 5.72 6.66 -3.56
N ILE A 134 4.43 6.54 -3.27
CA ILE A 134 3.73 7.35 -2.27
C ILE A 134 3.28 6.42 -1.16
N PHE A 135 3.82 6.61 0.06
CA PHE A 135 3.38 5.88 1.25
C PHE A 135 2.23 6.63 1.92
N VAL A 136 1.18 5.89 2.30
CA VAL A 136 -0.06 6.48 2.79
C VAL A 136 -0.62 5.72 3.99
N VAL A 137 -1.38 6.44 4.82
CA VAL A 137 -2.12 5.89 5.95
C VAL A 137 -3.57 6.32 5.82
N ASP A 138 -4.48 5.36 5.63
CA ASP A 138 -5.95 5.54 5.58
C ASP A 138 -6.52 6.63 4.62
N ILE A 139 -5.66 7.44 3.97
CA ILE A 139 -6.06 8.60 3.17
C ILE A 139 -6.75 8.22 1.87
N TYR A 140 -6.34 7.11 1.29
CA TYR A 140 -6.82 6.69 -0.02
C TYR A 140 -8.00 5.71 0.05
N ASN A 141 -8.65 5.60 1.22
CA ASN A 141 -9.94 4.92 1.32
C ASN A 141 -11.06 5.74 0.66
N GLU A 142 -10.86 7.07 0.53
CA GLU A 142 -11.82 7.99 -0.11
C GLU A 142 -11.11 8.90 -1.12
N GLY A 143 -11.29 8.62 -2.41
CA GLY A 143 -11.20 9.68 -3.44
C GLY A 143 -9.89 9.93 -4.16
N VAL A 144 -8.76 9.25 -3.92
CA VAL A 144 -7.58 9.45 -4.77
C VAL A 144 -7.55 8.42 -5.90
N ASP A 145 -7.84 8.93 -7.07
CA ASP A 145 -7.78 8.20 -8.32
C ASP A 145 -6.45 8.51 -9.02
N ILE A 146 -5.57 7.52 -9.08
CA ILE A 146 -4.32 7.58 -9.83
C ILE A 146 -4.32 6.36 -10.77
N PRO A 147 -4.89 6.50 -11.99
CA PRO A 147 -5.00 5.37 -12.93
C PRO A 147 -3.64 4.79 -13.32
N GLU A 148 -2.60 5.60 -13.23
CA GLU A 148 -1.24 5.23 -13.63
C GLU A 148 -0.52 4.33 -12.61
N VAL A 149 -1.11 4.09 -11.44
CA VAL A 149 -0.51 3.18 -10.43
C VAL A 149 -0.45 1.76 -10.99
N ASN A 150 0.75 1.20 -11.00
CA ASN A 150 1.03 -0.16 -11.48
C ASN A 150 1.57 -1.09 -10.39
N THR A 151 1.89 -0.57 -9.22
CA THR A 151 2.44 -1.35 -8.11
C THR A 151 1.79 -0.95 -6.78
N VAL A 152 1.37 -1.95 -5.99
CA VAL A 152 0.76 -1.71 -4.68
C VAL A 152 1.45 -2.55 -3.63
N LEU A 153 1.90 -1.92 -2.54
CA LEU A 153 2.48 -2.57 -1.37
C LEU A 153 1.49 -2.53 -0.20
N PHE A 154 1.04 -3.69 0.25
CA PHE A 154 0.25 -3.84 1.45
C PHE A 154 1.18 -4.09 2.63
N LEU A 155 1.57 -3.02 3.34
CA LEU A 155 2.53 -3.04 4.43
C LEU A 155 1.86 -3.11 5.81
N ARG A 156 0.56 -3.29 5.82
CA ARG A 156 -0.26 -3.47 7.02
C ARG A 156 -1.10 -4.74 6.93
N PRO A 157 -1.40 -5.39 8.05
CA PRO A 157 -2.41 -6.44 8.08
C PRO A 157 -3.74 -5.88 7.57
N THR A 158 -4.38 -6.59 6.65
CA THR A 158 -5.68 -6.18 6.10
C THR A 158 -6.75 -7.07 6.72
N GLU A 159 -7.54 -6.51 7.61
CA GLU A 159 -8.54 -7.24 8.42
C GLU A 159 -9.84 -7.51 7.66
N SER A 160 -10.06 -6.82 6.55
CA SER A 160 -11.28 -6.90 5.76
C SER A 160 -10.98 -7.13 4.30
N LEU A 161 -11.57 -8.18 3.74
CA LEU A 161 -11.54 -8.44 2.29
C LEU A 161 -12.06 -7.23 1.49
N THR A 162 -13.05 -6.53 2.01
CA THR A 162 -13.61 -5.33 1.38
C THR A 162 -12.57 -4.21 1.29
N ILE A 163 -11.84 -3.93 2.37
CA ILE A 163 -10.77 -2.93 2.39
C ILE A 163 -9.65 -3.34 1.44
N PHE A 164 -9.25 -4.61 1.47
CA PHE A 164 -8.26 -5.16 0.55
C PHE A 164 -8.67 -4.94 -0.91
N LEU A 165 -9.89 -5.31 -1.28
CA LEU A 165 -10.41 -5.15 -2.63
C LEU A 165 -10.55 -3.67 -3.05
N GLN A 166 -10.92 -2.78 -2.12
CA GLN A 166 -10.96 -1.34 -2.38
C GLN A 166 -9.57 -0.76 -2.65
N GLN A 167 -8.57 -1.19 -1.90
CA GLN A 167 -7.17 -0.78 -2.09
C GLN A 167 -6.59 -1.36 -3.38
N LEU A 168 -6.85 -2.65 -3.63
CA LEU A 168 -6.46 -3.33 -4.85
C LEU A 168 -7.09 -2.68 -6.10
N GLY A 169 -8.38 -2.35 -6.03
CA GLY A 169 -9.13 -1.71 -7.12
C GLY A 169 -8.57 -0.35 -7.54
N ARG A 170 -7.72 0.27 -6.74
CA ARG A 170 -7.02 1.52 -7.09
C ARG A 170 -5.89 1.30 -8.10
N GLY A 171 -5.26 0.13 -8.05
CA GLY A 171 -4.21 -0.26 -9.00
C GLY A 171 -4.71 -1.12 -10.16
N LEU A 172 -6.02 -1.42 -10.25
CA LEU A 172 -6.59 -2.30 -11.27
C LEU A 172 -7.41 -1.58 -12.33
N ARG A 173 -7.36 -0.26 -12.41
CA ARG A 173 -8.08 0.48 -13.45
C ARG A 173 -7.40 0.36 -14.80
N LEU A 174 -8.23 0.28 -15.85
CA LEU A 174 -7.80 0.34 -17.24
C LEU A 174 -7.63 1.80 -17.66
#